data_53f155b33a4ba8553af07bd3314a3b9c
#
_entry.id   53f155b33a4ba8553af07bd3314a3b9c
#
_cell.length_a   1.000
_cell.length_b   1.000
_cell.length_c   1.000
_cell.angle_alpha   90.00
_cell.angle_beta   90.00
_cell.angle_gamma   90.00
#
_symmetry.space_group_name_H-M   'P 1'
#
loop_
_entity.id
_entity.type
_entity.pdbx_description
1 polymer ?
#
loop_
_entity_poly.entity_id
_entity_poly.type
_entity_poly.pdbx_seq_one_letter_code
_entity_poly.pdbx_strand_id
1 'polypeptide(L)'
;MNLSSILNQTIVLILMLVPLSVSQASAQAVEFVTIEWTDLIPQDEFDILSNPPAYMDDIEDGSAEDQIGNLLKNTLANAEESRYQEALVSTNIKPEMDGRAVRIPGFIVPIEFDGDQIITEFFLVPYFGACLHMPPPAPNQIIHVKYAEGLKLEALYNPFWISGILKASLISNDMATAAYGIEMRSYEAYTQ
;
A
#
# COMPACT_ATOMS: atom_id res chain seq x y z
N MET A 1 -21.05 -94.81 -2.65
CA MET A 1 -22.17 -94.16 -3.30
C MET A 1 -22.60 -93.04 -2.38
N ASN A 2 -22.14 -91.82 -2.51
CA ASN A 2 -22.78 -90.67 -1.96
C ASN A 2 -22.27 -89.46 -2.70
N LEU A 3 -23.15 -88.79 -3.39
CA LEU A 3 -22.94 -87.51 -4.04
C LEU A 3 -22.87 -86.42 -2.96
N SER A 4 -21.74 -85.81 -2.76
CA SER A 4 -21.63 -84.65 -1.96
C SER A 4 -21.64 -83.39 -2.87
N SER A 5 -22.67 -82.63 -2.63
CA SER A 5 -22.99 -81.33 -3.22
C SER A 5 -21.88 -80.35 -3.05
N ILE A 6 -21.39 -79.84 -4.14
CA ILE A 6 -20.43 -78.66 -4.17
C ILE A 6 -21.34 -77.43 -4.16
N LEU A 7 -21.42 -76.80 -3.01
CA LEU A 7 -22.04 -75.48 -2.87
C LEU A 7 -21.08 -74.38 -3.27
N ASN A 8 -21.26 -73.83 -4.45
CA ASN A 8 -20.49 -72.75 -5.00
C ASN A 8 -20.89 -71.45 -4.34
N GLN A 9 -20.15 -70.99 -3.34
CA GLN A 9 -20.33 -69.68 -2.76
C GLN A 9 -19.62 -68.64 -3.65
N THR A 10 -20.41 -67.98 -4.50
CA THR A 10 -19.97 -66.82 -5.22
C THR A 10 -20.00 -65.62 -4.28
N ILE A 11 -18.82 -65.22 -3.77
CA ILE A 11 -18.68 -63.96 -3.02
C ILE A 11 -18.70 -62.86 -4.05
N VAL A 12 -19.83 -62.11 -4.13
CA VAL A 12 -19.92 -60.86 -4.87
C VAL A 12 -19.27 -59.75 -4.04
N LEU A 13 -18.03 -59.42 -4.39
CA LEU A 13 -17.32 -58.30 -3.83
C LEU A 13 -17.90 -57.02 -4.46
N ILE A 14 -18.88 -56.41 -3.81
CA ILE A 14 -19.38 -55.07 -4.20
C ILE A 14 -18.34 -54.05 -3.77
N LEU A 15 -17.49 -53.63 -4.73
CA LEU A 15 -16.55 -52.52 -4.57
C LEU A 15 -17.39 -51.24 -4.55
N MET A 16 -17.70 -50.70 -3.38
CA MET A 16 -18.32 -49.38 -3.25
C MET A 16 -17.31 -48.35 -3.75
N LEU A 17 -17.44 -47.91 -5.00
CA LEU A 17 -16.81 -46.72 -5.52
C LEU A 17 -17.41 -45.49 -4.82
N VAL A 18 -16.78 -45.04 -3.76
CA VAL A 18 -17.11 -43.73 -3.17
C VAL A 18 -16.48 -42.68 -4.11
N PRO A 19 -17.28 -41.83 -4.76
CA PRO A 19 -16.69 -40.74 -5.54
C PRO A 19 -15.99 -39.78 -4.58
N LEU A 20 -14.66 -39.71 -4.64
CA LEU A 20 -13.93 -38.65 -4.01
C LEU A 20 -14.34 -37.34 -4.71
N SER A 21 -15.32 -36.65 -4.16
CA SER A 21 -15.63 -35.28 -4.58
C SER A 21 -14.47 -34.39 -4.15
N VAL A 22 -13.50 -34.23 -5.05
CA VAL A 22 -12.47 -33.19 -4.91
C VAL A 22 -13.21 -31.85 -5.02
N SER A 23 -13.53 -31.26 -3.87
CA SER A 23 -14.01 -29.89 -3.80
C SER A 23 -12.87 -29.01 -4.31
N GLN A 24 -12.92 -28.60 -5.57
CA GLN A 24 -12.06 -27.55 -6.10
C GLN A 24 -12.50 -26.26 -5.39
N ALA A 25 -11.78 -25.90 -4.34
CA ALA A 25 -11.84 -24.56 -3.81
C ALA A 25 -11.35 -23.63 -4.92
N SER A 26 -12.25 -23.02 -5.66
CA SER A 26 -11.94 -21.92 -6.55
C SER A 26 -11.32 -20.82 -5.68
N ALA A 27 -10.02 -20.62 -5.79
CA ALA A 27 -9.39 -19.43 -5.26
C ALA A 27 -10.08 -18.25 -5.97
N GLN A 28 -10.97 -17.57 -5.27
CA GLN A 28 -11.56 -16.34 -5.80
C GLN A 28 -10.40 -15.38 -6.02
N ALA A 29 -10.22 -14.95 -7.26
CA ALA A 29 -9.27 -13.90 -7.59
C ALA A 29 -9.65 -12.67 -6.76
N VAL A 30 -8.72 -12.16 -5.98
CA VAL A 30 -8.93 -10.92 -5.20
C VAL A 30 -9.07 -9.80 -6.21
N GLU A 31 -10.22 -9.14 -6.24
CA GLU A 31 -10.43 -7.94 -7.05
C GLU A 31 -9.87 -6.74 -6.30
N PHE A 32 -8.93 -6.02 -6.93
CA PHE A 32 -8.34 -4.82 -6.38
C PHE A 32 -9.09 -3.59 -6.84
N VAL A 33 -9.55 -2.78 -5.90
CA VAL A 33 -10.23 -1.50 -6.18
C VAL A 33 -9.17 -0.42 -6.40
N THR A 34 -9.24 0.28 -7.53
CA THR A 34 -8.38 1.46 -7.76
C THR A 34 -8.80 2.58 -6.83
N ILE A 35 -7.82 3.14 -6.13
CA ILE A 35 -7.98 4.27 -5.23
C ILE A 35 -7.03 5.40 -5.61
N GLU A 36 -7.39 6.61 -5.20
CA GLU A 36 -6.55 7.79 -5.30
C GLU A 36 -5.84 8.06 -3.96
N TRP A 37 -4.75 8.82 -3.99
CA TRP A 37 -4.03 9.21 -2.79
C TRP A 37 -4.88 9.98 -1.79
N THR A 38 -5.79 10.82 -2.28
CA THR A 38 -6.75 11.58 -1.47
C THR A 38 -7.76 10.69 -0.73
N ASP A 39 -7.97 9.46 -1.20
CA ASP A 39 -8.82 8.49 -0.50
C ASP A 39 -8.22 8.03 0.84
N LEU A 40 -6.92 8.24 1.05
CA LEU A 40 -6.21 7.87 2.27
C LEU A 40 -6.27 8.95 3.35
N ILE A 41 -6.61 10.19 3.01
CA ILE A 41 -6.65 11.33 3.92
C ILE A 41 -8.01 11.40 4.61
N PRO A 42 -8.11 11.54 5.94
CA PRO A 42 -9.35 11.92 6.62
C PRO A 42 -9.96 13.19 6.01
N GLN A 43 -11.28 13.24 5.91
CA GLN A 43 -11.98 14.31 5.17
C GLN A 43 -11.70 15.71 5.72
N ASP A 44 -11.62 15.85 7.03
CA ASP A 44 -11.31 17.11 7.70
C ASP A 44 -9.89 17.62 7.41
N GLU A 45 -8.93 16.71 7.32
CA GLU A 45 -7.55 17.02 6.92
C GLU A 45 -7.46 17.34 5.43
N PHE A 46 -8.18 16.59 4.59
CA PHE A 46 -8.26 16.89 3.16
C PHE A 46 -8.80 18.29 2.89
N ASP A 47 -9.84 18.70 3.61
CA ASP A 47 -10.42 20.04 3.48
C ASP A 47 -9.42 21.14 3.89
N ILE A 48 -8.62 20.87 4.92
CA ILE A 48 -7.56 21.80 5.36
C ILE A 48 -6.44 21.87 4.32
N LEU A 49 -5.94 20.74 3.85
CA LEU A 49 -4.83 20.66 2.89
C LEU A 49 -5.20 21.20 1.50
N SER A 50 -6.49 21.13 1.14
CA SER A 50 -7.01 21.67 -0.12
C SER A 50 -7.14 23.19 -0.12
N ASN A 51 -7.03 23.84 1.05
CA ASN A 51 -7.11 25.26 1.21
C ASN A 51 -5.86 25.80 1.95
N PRO A 52 -4.69 25.79 1.30
CA PRO A 52 -3.45 26.25 1.92
C PRO A 52 -3.57 27.74 2.32
N PRO A 53 -2.90 28.16 3.40
CA PRO A 53 -2.82 29.56 3.78
C PRO A 53 -2.24 30.43 2.67
N ALA A 54 -2.77 31.64 2.46
CA ALA A 54 -2.41 32.51 1.34
C ALA A 54 -0.91 32.85 1.23
N TYR A 55 -0.19 32.81 2.34
CA TYR A 55 1.28 33.06 2.31
C TYR A 55 2.06 31.96 1.57
N MET A 56 1.48 30.76 1.39
CA MET A 56 2.14 29.66 0.66
C MET A 56 2.31 29.99 -0.82
N ASP A 57 1.42 30.81 -1.38
CA ASP A 57 1.50 31.25 -2.78
C ASP A 57 2.69 32.20 -3.04
N ASP A 58 3.21 32.83 -1.98
CA ASP A 58 4.35 33.75 -2.05
C ASP A 58 5.70 33.06 -1.83
N ILE A 59 5.72 31.76 -1.52
CA ILE A 59 6.95 30.98 -1.28
C ILE A 59 7.43 30.39 -2.60
N GLU A 60 8.61 30.81 -3.04
CA GLU A 60 9.25 30.28 -4.24
C GLU A 60 9.88 28.91 -3.95
N ASP A 61 9.56 27.90 -4.78
CA ASP A 61 10.07 26.53 -4.66
C ASP A 61 11.61 26.50 -4.56
N GLY A 62 12.12 25.85 -3.49
CA GLY A 62 13.56 25.74 -3.22
C GLY A 62 14.19 26.98 -2.59
N SER A 63 13.39 27.98 -2.18
CA SER A 63 13.87 29.14 -1.42
C SER A 63 14.22 28.76 0.02
N ALA A 64 14.86 29.68 0.76
CA ALA A 64 15.15 29.48 2.20
C ALA A 64 13.87 29.43 3.04
N GLU A 65 12.83 30.09 2.58
CA GLU A 65 11.48 30.14 3.19
C GLU A 65 10.73 28.82 3.00
N ASP A 66 11.01 28.07 1.95
CA ASP A 66 10.47 26.73 1.66
C ASP A 66 10.97 25.64 2.64
N GLN A 67 11.86 25.98 3.55
CA GLN A 67 12.33 25.04 4.58
C GLN A 67 11.34 24.96 5.76
N ILE A 68 10.99 23.73 6.16
CA ILE A 68 10.08 23.44 7.29
C ILE A 68 10.41 24.25 8.57
N GLY A 69 11.68 24.50 8.86
CA GLY A 69 12.10 25.27 10.03
C GLY A 69 11.64 26.72 10.02
N ASN A 70 11.48 27.34 8.86
CA ASN A 70 10.99 28.71 8.73
C ASN A 70 9.46 28.75 8.70
N LEU A 71 8.81 27.78 8.08
CA LEU A 71 7.38 27.54 8.19
C LEU A 71 6.93 27.43 9.65
N LEU A 72 7.62 26.61 10.47
CA LEU A 72 7.32 26.44 11.89
C LEU A 72 7.47 27.73 12.73
N LYS A 73 8.40 28.63 12.37
CA LYS A 73 8.56 29.89 13.11
C LYS A 73 7.45 30.89 12.85
N ASN A 74 6.83 30.87 11.68
CA ASN A 74 5.76 31.77 11.31
C ASN A 74 4.38 31.26 11.85
N THR A 75 4.27 29.96 12.15
CA THR A 75 3.05 29.23 12.51
C THR A 75 2.47 29.61 13.88
N LEU A 76 3.23 30.25 14.75
CA LEU A 76 2.75 30.62 16.10
C LEU A 76 1.75 31.80 16.10
N ALA A 77 1.42 32.36 14.94
CA ALA A 77 0.63 33.58 14.84
C ALA A 77 -0.87 33.37 14.59
N ASN A 78 -1.28 32.27 13.92
CA ASN A 78 -2.68 32.07 13.51
C ASN A 78 -3.15 30.61 13.69
N ALA A 79 -4.41 30.41 14.18
CA ALA A 79 -4.98 29.09 14.42
C ALA A 79 -5.21 28.27 13.12
N GLU A 80 -5.46 28.92 11.98
CA GLU A 80 -5.64 28.26 10.69
C GLU A 80 -4.30 27.71 10.17
N GLU A 81 -3.23 28.45 10.36
CA GLU A 81 -1.87 28.05 10.02
C GLU A 81 -1.40 26.86 10.85
N SER A 82 -1.70 26.84 12.16
CA SER A 82 -1.43 25.72 13.05
C SER A 82 -2.12 24.43 12.56
N ARG A 83 -3.39 24.52 12.16
CA ARG A 83 -4.15 23.37 11.65
C ARG A 83 -3.60 22.82 10.33
N TYR A 84 -3.17 23.71 9.43
CA TYR A 84 -2.53 23.30 8.19
C TYR A 84 -1.22 22.55 8.46
N GLN A 85 -0.39 23.06 9.34
CA GLN A 85 0.87 22.42 9.74
C GLN A 85 0.63 21.06 10.43
N GLU A 86 -0.38 20.96 11.30
CA GLU A 86 -0.77 19.70 11.92
C GLU A 86 -1.21 18.67 10.87
N ALA A 87 -1.96 19.08 9.84
CA ALA A 87 -2.36 18.20 8.75
C ALA A 87 -1.18 17.71 7.90
N LEU A 88 -0.15 18.56 7.66
CA LEU A 88 1.06 18.19 6.92
C LEU A 88 1.90 17.10 7.59
N VAL A 89 1.78 16.92 8.90
CA VAL A 89 2.53 15.90 9.67
C VAL A 89 1.61 14.83 10.25
N SER A 90 0.35 14.82 9.84
CA SER A 90 -0.65 13.92 10.40
C SER A 90 -0.37 12.46 10.11
N THR A 91 -0.50 11.65 11.14
CA THR A 91 -0.50 10.19 11.07
C THR A 91 -1.90 9.59 11.10
N ASN A 92 -2.95 10.43 11.06
CA ASN A 92 -4.32 9.97 11.08
C ASN A 92 -4.64 9.19 9.81
N ILE A 93 -5.40 8.11 9.98
CA ILE A 93 -5.80 7.21 8.90
C ILE A 93 -7.32 7.16 8.79
N LYS A 94 -7.80 6.63 7.68
CA LYS A 94 -9.20 6.20 7.51
C LYS A 94 -9.33 4.74 7.90
N PRO A 95 -9.96 4.41 9.05
CA PRO A 95 -10.00 3.02 9.55
C PRO A 95 -10.66 2.04 8.56
N GLU A 96 -11.58 2.51 7.75
CA GLU A 96 -12.25 1.73 6.72
C GLU A 96 -11.34 1.31 5.56
N MET A 97 -10.14 1.86 5.48
CA MET A 97 -9.13 1.50 4.48
C MET A 97 -8.29 0.30 4.92
N ASP A 98 -8.26 0.00 6.23
CA ASP A 98 -7.52 -1.16 6.74
C ASP A 98 -8.12 -2.47 6.23
N GLY A 99 -7.27 -3.37 5.71
CA GLY A 99 -7.65 -4.66 5.17
C GLY A 99 -8.25 -4.61 3.76
N ARG A 100 -8.40 -3.46 3.12
CA ARG A 100 -8.93 -3.36 1.75
C ARG A 100 -7.95 -3.86 0.71
N ALA A 101 -8.47 -4.57 -0.28
CA ALA A 101 -7.74 -4.92 -1.49
C ALA A 101 -7.75 -3.71 -2.43
N VAL A 102 -6.59 -3.08 -2.61
CA VAL A 102 -6.46 -1.83 -3.35
C VAL A 102 -5.43 -1.91 -4.46
N ARG A 103 -5.60 -1.03 -5.47
CA ARG A 103 -4.64 -0.73 -6.52
C ARG A 103 -4.41 0.78 -6.52
N ILE A 104 -3.17 1.20 -6.34
CA ILE A 104 -2.81 2.62 -6.23
C ILE A 104 -1.58 2.92 -7.09
N PRO A 105 -1.55 4.06 -7.80
CA PRO A 105 -0.38 4.46 -8.58
C PRO A 105 0.59 5.22 -7.70
N GLY A 106 1.90 5.10 -7.95
CA GLY A 106 2.89 5.88 -7.21
C GLY A 106 4.32 5.65 -7.67
N PHE A 107 5.22 6.38 -7.04
CA PHE A 107 6.65 6.30 -7.26
C PHE A 107 7.32 5.54 -6.13
N ILE A 108 8.32 4.76 -6.49
CA ILE A 108 9.04 3.91 -5.55
C ILE A 108 10.25 4.65 -5.01
N VAL A 109 10.33 4.78 -3.69
CA VAL A 109 11.49 5.30 -2.96
C VAL A 109 12.13 4.14 -2.21
N PRO A 110 13.23 3.56 -2.72
CA PRO A 110 13.84 2.38 -2.13
C PRO A 110 14.39 2.66 -0.73
N ILE A 111 14.20 1.69 0.17
CA ILE A 111 14.76 1.68 1.53
C ILE A 111 15.86 0.62 1.61
N GLU A 112 15.58 -0.61 1.14
CA GLU A 112 16.52 -1.72 1.15
C GLU A 112 16.68 -2.33 -0.23
N PHE A 113 17.92 -2.73 -0.53
CA PHE A 113 18.32 -3.47 -1.72
C PHE A 113 19.00 -4.76 -1.31
N ASP A 114 18.81 -5.81 -2.09
CA ASP A 114 19.68 -6.99 -1.99
C ASP A 114 21.00 -6.78 -2.75
N GLY A 115 21.89 -7.81 -2.73
CA GLY A 115 23.20 -7.76 -3.36
C GLY A 115 23.18 -7.57 -4.90
N ASP A 116 22.03 -7.80 -5.55
CA ASP A 116 21.80 -7.68 -6.99
C ASP A 116 21.03 -6.40 -7.37
N GLN A 117 20.90 -5.45 -6.43
CA GLN A 117 20.14 -4.21 -6.57
C GLN A 117 18.63 -4.44 -6.76
N ILE A 118 18.13 -5.55 -6.23
CA ILE A 118 16.70 -5.84 -6.16
C ILE A 118 16.12 -5.13 -4.93
N ILE A 119 15.06 -4.37 -5.13
CA ILE A 119 14.39 -3.59 -4.08
C ILE A 119 13.43 -4.51 -3.35
N THR A 120 13.64 -4.73 -2.06
CA THR A 120 12.81 -5.58 -1.21
C THR A 120 11.98 -4.80 -0.20
N GLU A 121 12.37 -3.54 0.08
CA GLU A 121 11.65 -2.63 0.95
C GLU A 121 11.69 -1.21 0.39
N PHE A 122 10.55 -0.52 0.37
CA PHE A 122 10.44 0.82 -0.20
C PHE A 122 9.25 1.58 0.37
N PHE A 123 9.28 2.91 0.23
CA PHE A 123 8.09 3.74 0.33
C PHE A 123 7.47 3.94 -1.05
N LEU A 124 6.14 3.87 -1.12
CA LEU A 124 5.36 4.32 -2.25
C LEU A 124 4.84 5.72 -1.94
N VAL A 125 5.01 6.65 -2.88
CA VAL A 125 4.67 8.07 -2.72
C VAL A 125 3.92 8.60 -3.94
N PRO A 126 3.09 9.68 -3.79
CA PRO A 126 2.18 10.15 -4.83
C PRO A 126 2.88 10.81 -6.04
N TYR A 127 4.06 11.39 -5.86
CA TYR A 127 4.78 12.09 -6.94
C TYR A 127 6.28 11.85 -6.85
N PHE A 128 6.95 12.02 -7.98
CA PHE A 128 8.40 11.85 -8.05
C PHE A 128 9.13 12.90 -7.20
N GLY A 129 10.11 12.45 -6.43
CA GLY A 129 10.87 13.32 -5.55
C GLY A 129 10.14 13.74 -4.27
N ALA A 130 8.99 13.15 -3.93
CA ALA A 130 8.20 13.50 -2.76
C ALA A 130 9.03 13.59 -1.46
N CYS A 131 10.01 12.69 -1.27
CA CYS A 131 10.88 12.71 -0.08
C CYS A 131 11.97 13.79 -0.13
N LEU A 132 12.15 14.47 -1.26
CA LEU A 132 13.15 15.53 -1.46
C LEU A 132 12.53 16.92 -1.47
N HIS A 133 11.24 17.04 -1.76
CA HIS A 133 10.49 18.29 -1.75
C HIS A 133 10.08 18.67 -0.34
N MET A 134 9.99 19.96 -0.11
CA MET A 134 9.57 20.54 1.16
C MET A 134 8.29 21.35 0.96
N PRO A 135 7.21 21.07 1.71
CA PRO A 135 7.09 20.03 2.73
C PRO A 135 7.01 18.64 2.11
N PRO A 136 7.54 17.60 2.79
CA PRO A 136 7.34 16.21 2.37
C PRO A 136 5.85 15.84 2.48
N PRO A 137 5.40 14.77 1.80
CA PRO A 137 4.05 14.27 1.97
C PRO A 137 3.76 13.96 3.43
N ALA A 138 2.52 14.23 3.86
CA ALA A 138 2.07 13.80 5.18
C ALA A 138 2.22 12.28 5.36
N PRO A 139 2.45 11.75 6.56
CA PRO A 139 2.59 10.32 6.81
C PRO A 139 1.45 9.46 6.25
N ASN A 140 0.22 9.98 6.20
CA ASN A 140 -0.92 9.30 5.58
C ASN A 140 -0.94 9.36 4.03
N GLN A 141 0.07 10.00 3.43
CA GLN A 141 0.36 10.03 2.00
C GLN A 141 1.65 9.27 1.66
N ILE A 142 2.13 8.43 2.57
CA ILE A 142 3.26 7.54 2.36
C ILE A 142 2.82 6.13 2.74
N ILE A 143 3.07 5.17 1.85
CA ILE A 143 2.78 3.76 2.07
C ILE A 143 4.08 2.99 2.17
N HIS A 144 4.28 2.25 3.25
CA HIS A 144 5.41 1.36 3.41
C HIS A 144 5.14 0.00 2.75
N VAL A 145 6.08 -0.51 1.97
CA VAL A 145 5.94 -1.76 1.23
C VAL A 145 7.12 -2.68 1.53
N LYS A 146 6.82 -3.91 1.94
CA LYS A 146 7.76 -5.02 1.94
C LYS A 146 7.36 -6.01 0.85
N TYR A 147 8.33 -6.38 0.01
CA TYR A 147 8.12 -7.30 -1.10
C TYR A 147 9.29 -8.28 -1.21
N ALA A 148 9.15 -9.44 -0.57
CA ALA A 148 10.24 -10.42 -0.45
C ALA A 148 10.71 -11.00 -1.80
N GLU A 149 9.84 -11.02 -2.83
CA GLU A 149 10.21 -11.44 -4.18
C GLU A 149 11.15 -10.41 -4.84
N GLY A 150 11.13 -9.18 -4.33
CA GLY A 150 11.91 -8.07 -4.83
C GLY A 150 11.45 -7.56 -6.19
N LEU A 151 11.81 -6.34 -6.50
CA LEU A 151 11.57 -5.75 -7.81
C LEU A 151 12.84 -5.05 -8.32
N LYS A 152 13.05 -5.12 -9.63
CA LYS A 152 14.13 -4.43 -10.31
C LYS A 152 13.55 -3.26 -11.08
N LEU A 153 14.01 -2.05 -10.77
CA LEU A 153 13.58 -0.85 -11.48
C LEU A 153 14.60 -0.49 -12.57
N GLU A 154 14.09 -0.14 -13.73
CA GLU A 154 14.91 0.46 -14.78
C GLU A 154 15.23 1.91 -14.46
N ALA A 155 14.27 2.62 -13.83
CA ALA A 155 14.43 4.01 -13.42
C ALA A 155 13.45 4.37 -12.28
N LEU A 156 13.93 5.15 -11.29
CA LEU A 156 13.14 5.58 -10.13
C LEU A 156 12.05 6.60 -10.47
N TYR A 157 12.18 7.29 -11.60
CA TYR A 157 11.20 8.30 -12.06
C TYR A 157 9.99 7.69 -12.78
N ASN A 158 9.97 6.37 -12.99
CA ASN A 158 8.82 5.69 -13.57
C ASN A 158 7.79 5.37 -12.47
N PRO A 159 6.53 5.79 -12.62
CA PRO A 159 5.48 5.38 -11.71
C PRO A 159 5.01 3.95 -11.98
N PHE A 160 4.46 3.33 -10.93
CA PHE A 160 3.94 1.97 -10.99
C PHE A 160 2.55 1.91 -10.37
N TRP A 161 1.73 1.00 -10.86
CA TRP A 161 0.57 0.52 -10.15
C TRP A 161 1.01 -0.54 -9.15
N ILE A 162 0.66 -0.35 -7.89
CA ILE A 162 0.87 -1.35 -6.83
C ILE A 162 -0.48 -1.88 -6.39
N SER A 163 -0.62 -3.22 -6.40
CA SER A 163 -1.83 -3.89 -5.95
C SER A 163 -1.53 -4.75 -4.72
N GLY A 164 -2.38 -4.67 -3.70
CA GLY A 164 -2.18 -5.41 -2.45
C GLY A 164 -3.26 -5.15 -1.42
N ILE A 165 -3.03 -5.66 -0.22
CA ILE A 165 -3.91 -5.42 0.93
C ILE A 165 -3.35 -4.26 1.73
N LEU A 166 -4.10 -3.17 1.80
CA LEU A 166 -3.73 -1.99 2.58
C LEU A 166 -3.85 -2.29 4.08
N LYS A 167 -2.93 -1.75 4.86
CA LYS A 167 -2.87 -1.91 6.31
C LYS A 167 -2.69 -0.56 6.99
N ALA A 168 -3.42 -0.34 8.06
CA ALA A 168 -3.14 0.72 9.01
C ALA A 168 -1.88 0.34 9.81
N SER A 169 -0.74 0.95 9.49
CA SER A 169 0.56 0.56 10.04
C SER A 169 1.49 1.75 10.10
N LEU A 170 1.72 2.27 11.30
CA LEU A 170 2.66 3.37 11.52
C LEU A 170 4.10 2.83 11.53
N ILE A 171 4.87 3.21 10.54
CA ILE A 171 6.27 2.82 10.39
C ILE A 171 7.10 4.08 10.19
N SER A 172 8.16 4.22 10.98
CA SER A 172 9.06 5.36 10.92
C SER A 172 10.51 4.90 10.83
N ASN A 173 11.28 5.55 9.97
CA ASN A 173 12.74 5.41 9.89
C ASN A 173 13.38 6.79 9.68
N ASP A 174 14.70 6.81 9.43
CA ASP A 174 15.46 8.05 9.25
C ASP A 174 15.06 8.83 7.96
N MET A 175 14.35 8.18 7.03
CA MET A 175 13.95 8.76 5.75
C MET A 175 12.56 9.37 5.80
N ALA A 176 11.57 8.63 6.36
CA ALA A 176 10.18 9.07 6.42
C ALA A 176 9.36 8.32 7.47
N THR A 177 8.15 8.83 7.74
CA THR A 177 7.10 8.14 8.49
C THR A 177 5.94 7.83 7.54
N ALA A 178 5.50 6.57 7.51
CA ALA A 178 4.33 6.10 6.78
C ALA A 178 3.23 5.71 7.76
N ALA A 179 2.00 6.16 7.55
CA ALA A 179 0.84 5.77 8.35
C ALA A 179 0.10 4.55 7.79
N TYR A 180 0.43 4.17 6.56
CA TYR A 180 -0.07 2.97 5.91
C TYR A 180 1.06 2.03 5.50
N GLY A 181 0.74 0.75 5.45
CA GLY A 181 1.54 -0.28 4.78
C GLY A 181 0.72 -0.99 3.71
N ILE A 182 1.35 -1.72 2.81
CA ILE A 182 0.67 -2.58 1.84
C ILE A 182 1.34 -3.95 1.79
N GLU A 183 0.53 -5.01 1.95
CA GLU A 183 0.93 -6.38 1.63
C GLU A 183 0.82 -6.55 0.12
N MET A 184 1.90 -6.23 -0.58
CA MET A 184 1.94 -6.20 -2.04
C MET A 184 1.69 -7.60 -2.63
N ARG A 185 0.90 -7.65 -3.71
CA ARG A 185 0.59 -8.86 -4.47
C ARG A 185 1.11 -8.80 -5.89
N SER A 186 1.06 -7.61 -6.51
CA SER A 186 1.56 -7.39 -7.85
C SER A 186 1.90 -5.92 -8.09
N TYR A 187 2.67 -5.68 -9.12
CA TYR A 187 2.96 -4.35 -9.64
C TYR A 187 2.94 -4.35 -11.16
N GLU A 188 2.64 -3.21 -11.74
CA GLU A 188 2.60 -3.00 -13.18
C GLU A 188 3.16 -1.62 -13.51
N ALA A 189 3.81 -1.45 -14.66
CA ALA A 189 4.20 -0.12 -15.11
C ALA A 189 2.94 0.75 -15.29
N TYR A 190 3.00 1.99 -14.80
CA TYR A 190 1.92 2.95 -15.01
C TYR A 190 1.92 3.40 -16.47
N THR A 191 0.89 3.02 -17.22
CA THR A 191 0.62 3.47 -18.58
C THR A 191 -0.67 4.30 -18.55
N GLN A 192 -0.60 5.53 -19.07
CA GLN A 192 -1.79 6.38 -19.28
C GLN A 192 -2.64 5.86 -20.43
#